data_507b9fc8b93022d9795f7629c0f8aa90
#
_entry.id   507b9fc8b93022d9795f7629c0f8aa90
#
_cell.length_a   1.000
_cell.length_b   1.000
_cell.length_c   1.000
_cell.angle_alpha   90.00
_cell.angle_beta   90.00
_cell.angle_gamma   90.00
#
_symmetry.space_group_name_H-M   'P 1'
#
loop_
_entity.id
_entity.type
_entity.pdbx_description
1 polymer ?
#
loop_
_entity_poly.entity_id
_entity_poly.type
_entity_poly.pdbx_seq_one_letter_code
_entity_poly.pdbx_strand_id
1 'polypeptide(L)'
;FSDNGGLCTGSSPNMPTSGLPLRAGKAWLYEGGIRVPLIIKFPGQIKAGTQISEPVVGTDLYPTILDLLGLPLTPGQHLDGESLKPLLKGEQLLKREAIYFHFPHYHHINTMGPSGAIRKGDFKLIEVFETGKYELYNVRKDIGEHHDLASEKPQLVGELADNLKQWRKRSNARMAVLNQAYDPASDHKKKKN
;
A
#
# COMPACT_ATOMS: atom_id res chain seq x y z
N PHE A 1 13.62 -7.48 -1.18
CA PHE A 1 12.27 -7.07 -0.83
C PHE A 1 12.16 -6.76 0.65
N SER A 2 11.46 -5.72 1.01
CA SER A 2 11.14 -5.37 2.40
C SER A 2 9.63 -5.52 2.64
N ASP A 3 9.24 -5.84 3.87
CA ASP A 3 7.85 -6.04 4.28
C ASP A 3 7.05 -4.70 4.34
N ASN A 4 7.73 -3.60 4.63
CA ASN A 4 7.17 -2.25 4.70
C ASN A 4 8.26 -1.20 4.50
N GLY A 5 7.86 0.06 4.41
CA GLY A 5 8.79 1.19 4.34
C GLY A 5 9.64 1.36 5.59
N GLY A 6 10.72 2.11 5.45
CA GLY A 6 11.66 2.38 6.52
C GLY A 6 11.05 3.15 7.70
N LEU A 7 11.67 3.04 8.87
CA LEU A 7 11.31 3.84 10.03
C LEU A 7 11.88 5.26 9.89
N CYS A 8 11.17 6.10 9.13
CA CYS A 8 11.58 7.47 8.76
C CYS A 8 10.76 8.54 9.51
N THR A 9 9.80 8.13 10.35
CA THR A 9 8.87 9.02 11.07
C THR A 9 8.82 8.66 12.54
N GLY A 10 8.59 9.64 13.39
CA GLY A 10 8.52 9.48 14.84
C GLY A 10 9.08 10.68 15.56
N SER A 11 9.18 10.60 16.88
CA SER A 11 9.65 11.69 17.75
C SER A 11 11.17 11.75 17.90
N SER A 12 11.92 10.80 17.38
CA SER A 12 13.38 10.79 17.49
C SER A 12 14.02 11.71 16.43
N PRO A 13 14.94 12.60 16.81
CA PRO A 13 15.70 13.40 15.87
C PRO A 13 16.70 12.56 15.06
N ASN A 14 17.03 11.36 15.50
CA ASN A 14 17.98 10.44 14.89
C ASN A 14 17.24 9.22 14.31
N MET A 15 16.44 9.44 13.26
CA MET A 15 15.78 8.32 12.58
C MET A 15 16.82 7.46 11.85
N PRO A 16 16.71 6.12 11.94
CA PRO A 16 17.70 5.19 11.38
C PRO A 16 17.76 5.19 9.85
N THR A 17 16.69 5.68 9.20
CA THR A 17 16.56 5.67 7.74
C THR A 17 15.95 6.97 7.22
N SER A 18 16.20 7.26 5.93
CA SER A 18 15.52 8.33 5.19
C SER A 18 14.64 7.69 4.11
N GLY A 19 13.39 8.14 4.04
CA GLY A 19 12.44 7.72 2.98
C GLY A 19 12.40 8.66 1.79
N LEU A 20 13.12 9.79 1.86
CA LEU A 20 13.05 10.81 0.81
C LEU A 20 13.38 10.27 -0.59
N PRO A 21 12.63 10.69 -1.63
CA PRO A 21 11.60 11.73 -1.65
C PRO A 21 10.19 11.24 -1.24
N LEU A 22 10.04 9.99 -0.79
CA LEU A 22 8.75 9.40 -0.43
C LEU A 22 8.21 10.01 0.87
N ARG A 23 6.90 10.26 0.90
CA ARG A 23 6.23 10.82 2.08
C ARG A 23 6.10 9.77 3.20
N ALA A 24 6.35 10.17 4.43
CA ALA A 24 6.23 9.38 5.66
C ALA A 24 7.11 8.11 5.63
N GLY A 25 6.67 7.02 6.27
CA GLY A 25 7.42 5.78 6.42
C GLY A 25 6.54 4.67 7.00
N LYS A 26 7.15 3.72 7.69
CA LYS A 26 6.46 2.59 8.33
C LYS A 26 5.16 3.01 9.01
N ALA A 27 4.12 2.19 8.88
CA ALA A 27 2.77 2.36 9.42
C ALA A 27 1.88 3.40 8.71
N TRP A 28 2.37 4.07 7.67
CA TRP A 28 1.58 5.01 6.88
C TRP A 28 1.20 4.41 5.52
N LEU A 29 0.06 4.82 4.96
CA LEU A 29 -0.35 4.46 3.60
C LEU A 29 0.18 5.42 2.52
N TYR A 30 1.01 6.39 2.90
CA TYR A 30 1.81 7.16 1.94
C TYR A 30 2.92 6.30 1.33
N GLU A 31 3.47 6.74 0.18
CA GLU A 31 4.48 5.97 -0.56
C GLU A 31 5.66 5.53 0.32
N GLY A 32 6.11 6.37 1.26
CA GLY A 32 7.21 6.02 2.17
C GLY A 32 6.93 4.83 3.09
N GLY A 33 5.65 4.53 3.35
CA GLY A 33 5.26 3.38 4.18
C GLY A 33 5.02 2.09 3.40
N ILE A 34 4.64 2.19 2.12
CA ILE A 34 4.20 1.03 1.33
C ILE A 34 5.05 0.75 0.10
N ARG A 35 5.79 1.74 -0.41
CA ARG A 35 6.66 1.57 -1.57
C ARG A 35 8.07 1.17 -1.13
N VAL A 36 8.46 -0.04 -1.49
CA VAL A 36 9.74 -0.64 -1.13
C VAL A 36 10.47 -1.16 -2.37
N PRO A 37 11.81 -1.22 -2.38
CA PRO A 37 12.55 -1.81 -3.48
C PRO A 37 12.29 -3.31 -3.58
N LEU A 38 12.14 -3.80 -4.82
CA LEU A 38 12.11 -5.22 -5.15
C LEU A 38 13.24 -5.51 -6.15
N ILE A 39 14.11 -6.45 -5.81
CA ILE A 39 15.19 -6.93 -6.67
C ILE A 39 15.03 -8.43 -6.83
N ILE A 40 14.95 -8.90 -8.08
CA ILE A 40 14.85 -10.32 -8.41
C ILE A 40 16.04 -10.70 -9.28
N LYS A 41 16.77 -11.75 -8.87
CA LYS A 41 17.87 -12.32 -9.64
C LYS A 41 17.56 -13.79 -9.93
N PHE A 42 17.44 -14.14 -11.21
CA PHE A 42 17.26 -15.51 -11.65
C PHE A 42 18.01 -15.71 -12.98
N PRO A 43 19.31 -16.11 -12.91
CA PRO A 43 20.17 -16.24 -14.09
C PRO A 43 19.59 -17.20 -15.13
N GLY A 44 19.72 -16.85 -16.42
CA GLY A 44 19.17 -17.63 -17.53
C GLY A 44 17.67 -17.44 -17.77
N GLN A 45 16.92 -16.87 -16.83
CA GLN A 45 15.47 -16.65 -16.97
C GLN A 45 15.13 -15.15 -17.00
N ILE A 46 15.87 -14.32 -16.29
CA ILE A 46 15.63 -12.87 -16.21
C ILE A 46 16.87 -12.14 -16.73
N LYS A 47 16.68 -11.22 -17.67
CA LYS A 47 17.76 -10.41 -18.24
C LYS A 47 18.32 -9.46 -17.17
N ALA A 48 19.63 -9.49 -16.99
CA ALA A 48 20.30 -8.57 -16.06
C ALA A 48 20.12 -7.10 -16.46
N GLY A 49 20.00 -6.21 -15.47
CA GLY A 49 19.84 -4.77 -15.68
C GLY A 49 18.44 -4.33 -16.12
N THR A 50 17.47 -5.25 -16.21
CA THR A 50 16.07 -4.88 -16.52
C THR A 50 15.47 -4.07 -15.38
N GLN A 51 14.81 -2.96 -15.72
CA GLN A 51 14.01 -2.15 -14.80
C GLN A 51 12.55 -2.19 -15.21
N ILE A 52 11.66 -2.38 -14.24
CA ILE A 52 10.22 -2.49 -14.45
C ILE A 52 9.53 -1.50 -13.53
N SER A 53 8.65 -0.66 -14.10
CA SER A 53 7.91 0.37 -13.35
C SER A 53 6.49 -0.06 -13.00
N GLU A 54 6.08 -1.27 -13.37
CA GLU A 54 4.76 -1.79 -13.02
C GLU A 54 4.63 -1.97 -11.50
N PRO A 55 3.56 -1.45 -10.87
CA PRO A 55 3.32 -1.66 -9.45
C PRO A 55 3.05 -3.13 -9.15
N VAL A 56 3.83 -3.70 -8.23
CA VAL A 56 3.71 -5.08 -7.76
C VAL A 56 3.54 -5.11 -6.25
N VAL A 57 3.08 -6.21 -5.70
CA VAL A 57 2.80 -6.35 -4.26
C VAL A 57 3.36 -7.66 -3.71
N GLY A 58 3.63 -7.73 -2.40
CA GLY A 58 4.28 -8.88 -1.78
C GLY A 58 3.58 -10.23 -2.02
N THR A 59 2.26 -10.23 -2.17
CA THR A 59 1.46 -11.43 -2.48
C THR A 59 1.80 -12.04 -3.85
N ASP A 60 2.41 -11.27 -4.76
CA ASP A 60 2.83 -11.75 -6.08
C ASP A 60 4.04 -12.69 -6.02
N LEU A 61 4.83 -12.61 -4.94
CA LEU A 61 6.07 -13.39 -4.84
C LEU A 61 5.81 -14.90 -4.81
N TYR A 62 4.77 -15.35 -4.11
CA TYR A 62 4.45 -16.76 -4.01
C TYR A 62 4.13 -17.39 -5.37
N PRO A 63 3.13 -16.92 -6.14
CA PRO A 63 2.86 -17.46 -7.46
C PRO A 63 4.02 -17.26 -8.43
N THR A 64 4.81 -16.18 -8.30
CA THR A 64 5.99 -15.95 -9.14
C THR A 64 7.05 -17.02 -8.94
N ILE A 65 7.35 -17.38 -7.68
CA ILE A 65 8.34 -18.42 -7.36
C ILE A 65 7.92 -19.76 -7.94
N LEU A 66 6.65 -20.15 -7.73
CA LEU A 66 6.13 -21.40 -8.30
C LEU A 66 6.29 -21.43 -9.83
N ASP A 67 5.85 -20.38 -10.49
CA ASP A 67 5.86 -20.27 -11.94
C ASP A 67 7.29 -20.23 -12.53
N LEU A 68 8.22 -19.52 -11.90
CA LEU A 68 9.63 -19.50 -12.33
C LEU A 68 10.29 -20.87 -12.20
N LEU A 69 9.90 -21.67 -11.23
CA LEU A 69 10.39 -23.03 -11.01
C LEU A 69 9.66 -24.09 -11.81
N GLY A 70 8.64 -23.70 -12.61
CA GLY A 70 7.80 -24.63 -13.36
C GLY A 70 6.91 -25.52 -12.49
N LEU A 71 6.65 -25.09 -11.24
CA LEU A 71 5.73 -25.78 -10.33
C LEU A 71 4.28 -25.38 -10.61
N PRO A 72 3.31 -26.26 -10.33
CA PRO A 72 1.90 -25.95 -10.50
C PRO A 72 1.48 -24.74 -9.66
N LEU A 73 0.76 -23.81 -10.24
CA LEU A 73 0.10 -22.74 -9.51
C LEU A 73 -1.07 -23.33 -8.68
N THR A 74 -1.26 -22.80 -7.49
CA THR A 74 -2.31 -23.21 -6.57
C THR A 74 -3.27 -22.03 -6.31
N PRO A 75 -4.22 -21.75 -7.23
CA PRO A 75 -5.06 -20.55 -7.18
C PRO A 75 -5.80 -20.34 -5.87
N GLY A 76 -6.17 -21.42 -5.17
CA GLY A 76 -6.78 -21.33 -3.84
C GLY A 76 -5.87 -20.80 -2.73
N GLN A 77 -4.55 -20.73 -2.97
CA GLN A 77 -3.56 -20.24 -2.00
C GLN A 77 -3.04 -18.83 -2.31
N HIS A 78 -3.20 -18.36 -3.55
CA HIS A 78 -2.71 -17.03 -3.96
C HIS A 78 -3.81 -16.17 -4.58
N LEU A 79 -4.93 -16.02 -3.88
CA LEU A 79 -6.12 -15.30 -4.34
C LEU A 79 -5.86 -13.85 -4.75
N ASP A 80 -4.90 -13.19 -4.09
CA ASP A 80 -4.58 -11.76 -4.27
C ASP A 80 -3.30 -11.53 -5.08
N GLY A 81 -2.55 -12.58 -5.41
CA GLY A 81 -1.25 -12.50 -6.10
C GLY A 81 -1.32 -12.94 -7.55
N GLU A 82 -0.53 -12.30 -8.41
CA GLU A 82 -0.28 -12.72 -9.79
C GLU A 82 1.18 -13.08 -9.99
N SER A 83 1.45 -14.07 -10.86
CA SER A 83 2.83 -14.37 -11.26
C SER A 83 3.44 -13.20 -12.02
N LEU A 84 4.60 -12.74 -11.57
CA LEU A 84 5.38 -11.71 -12.25
C LEU A 84 6.22 -12.27 -13.41
N LYS A 85 6.23 -13.58 -13.65
CA LYS A 85 7.07 -14.20 -14.69
C LYS A 85 6.87 -13.60 -16.08
N PRO A 86 5.62 -13.36 -16.57
CA PRO A 86 5.43 -12.71 -17.87
C PRO A 86 6.00 -11.28 -17.89
N LEU A 87 5.80 -10.53 -16.81
CA LEU A 87 6.35 -9.19 -16.65
C LEU A 87 7.88 -9.18 -16.64
N LEU A 88 8.50 -10.11 -15.91
CA LEU A 88 9.96 -10.26 -15.82
C LEU A 88 10.60 -10.67 -17.15
N LYS A 89 9.85 -11.32 -18.03
CA LYS A 89 10.27 -11.66 -19.40
C LYS A 89 9.96 -10.57 -20.43
N GLY A 90 9.26 -9.51 -20.03
CA GLY A 90 8.82 -8.44 -20.94
C GLY A 90 7.69 -8.85 -21.88
N GLU A 91 6.94 -9.90 -21.53
CA GLU A 91 5.93 -10.50 -22.40
C GLU A 91 4.54 -9.86 -22.25
N GLN A 92 4.12 -9.52 -21.02
CA GLN A 92 2.76 -9.07 -20.72
C GLN A 92 2.71 -8.22 -19.44
N LEU A 93 1.74 -7.29 -19.41
CA LEU A 93 1.36 -6.57 -18.16
C LEU A 93 0.53 -7.48 -17.25
N LEU A 94 0.47 -7.11 -15.97
CA LEU A 94 -0.39 -7.78 -14.99
C LEU A 94 -1.87 -7.57 -15.33
N LYS A 95 -2.71 -8.53 -14.99
CA LYS A 95 -4.15 -8.47 -15.25
C LYS A 95 -4.89 -7.61 -14.25
N ARG A 96 -4.37 -7.51 -13.02
CA ARG A 96 -5.02 -6.69 -12.00
C ARG A 96 -4.95 -5.20 -12.38
N GLU A 97 -6.05 -4.51 -12.13
CA GLU A 97 -6.17 -3.08 -12.41
C GLU A 97 -5.75 -2.21 -11.23
N ALA A 98 -5.74 -2.74 -10.00
CA ALA A 98 -5.47 -1.98 -8.79
C ALA A 98 -4.85 -2.82 -7.68
N ILE A 99 -4.12 -2.14 -6.79
CA ILE A 99 -3.61 -2.67 -5.53
C ILE A 99 -4.36 -1.98 -4.39
N TYR A 100 -4.73 -2.75 -3.36
CA TYR A 100 -5.51 -2.27 -2.24
C TYR A 100 -4.75 -2.44 -0.93
N PHE A 101 -4.95 -1.48 -0.03
CA PHE A 101 -4.37 -1.48 1.31
C PHE A 101 -5.46 -1.24 2.34
N HIS A 102 -5.39 -1.97 3.45
CA HIS A 102 -6.36 -1.87 4.53
C HIS A 102 -5.65 -1.89 5.87
N PHE A 103 -5.69 -0.78 6.59
CA PHE A 103 -5.03 -0.56 7.86
C PHE A 103 -6.05 -0.07 8.91
N PRO A 104 -6.91 -0.96 9.44
CA PRO A 104 -8.08 -0.58 10.23
C PRO A 104 -7.76 -0.41 11.73
N HIS A 105 -6.57 0.00 12.09
CA HIS A 105 -6.15 0.14 13.49
C HIS A 105 -5.23 1.35 13.69
N TYR A 106 -5.08 1.75 14.95
CA TYR A 106 -4.15 2.81 15.32
C TYR A 106 -2.72 2.29 15.42
N HIS A 107 -1.78 3.19 15.20
CA HIS A 107 -0.37 2.95 15.42
C HIS A 107 0.29 4.19 16.02
N HIS A 108 1.17 4.03 17.01
CA HIS A 108 1.73 5.15 17.78
C HIS A 108 2.54 6.18 16.96
N ILE A 109 3.04 5.81 15.78
CA ILE A 109 3.75 6.74 14.87
C ILE A 109 2.89 7.24 13.71
N ASN A 110 1.70 6.69 13.51
CA ASN A 110 0.78 7.12 12.46
C ASN A 110 -0.32 7.99 13.06
N THR A 111 -0.28 9.29 12.77
CA THR A 111 -1.28 10.25 13.24
C THR A 111 -2.52 10.33 12.33
N MET A 112 -2.51 9.65 11.16
CA MET A 112 -3.66 9.58 10.27
C MET A 112 -4.79 8.70 10.86
N GLY A 113 -4.42 7.70 11.67
CA GLY A 113 -5.36 6.71 12.22
C GLY A 113 -5.72 5.60 11.23
N PRO A 114 -6.80 4.85 11.55
CA PRO A 114 -7.30 3.79 10.69
C PRO A 114 -7.64 4.30 9.29
N SER A 115 -7.13 3.61 8.26
CA SER A 115 -7.22 4.09 6.88
C SER A 115 -7.19 2.95 5.88
N GLY A 116 -7.57 3.24 4.64
CA GLY A 116 -7.46 2.34 3.50
C GLY A 116 -6.96 3.10 2.28
N ALA A 117 -6.39 2.38 1.31
CA ALA A 117 -5.96 3.01 0.08
C ALA A 117 -6.17 2.09 -1.14
N ILE A 118 -6.31 2.71 -2.29
CA ILE A 118 -6.29 2.06 -3.60
C ILE A 118 -5.26 2.76 -4.49
N ARG A 119 -4.42 1.96 -5.14
CA ARG A 119 -3.52 2.37 -6.20
C ARG A 119 -4.04 1.82 -7.53
N LYS A 120 -4.49 2.69 -8.44
CA LYS A 120 -4.98 2.32 -9.78
C LYS A 120 -4.34 3.24 -10.83
N GLY A 121 -3.64 2.64 -11.76
CA GLY A 121 -2.86 3.39 -12.75
C GLY A 121 -1.86 4.34 -12.08
N ASP A 122 -1.89 5.63 -12.42
CA ASP A 122 -1.00 6.66 -11.87
C ASP A 122 -1.50 7.24 -10.54
N PHE A 123 -2.74 6.93 -10.14
CA PHE A 123 -3.39 7.56 -9.00
C PHE A 123 -3.45 6.66 -7.78
N LYS A 124 -3.35 7.30 -6.62
CA LYS A 124 -3.59 6.69 -5.32
C LYS A 124 -4.60 7.51 -4.53
N LEU A 125 -5.67 6.85 -4.08
CA LEU A 125 -6.64 7.41 -3.16
C LEU A 125 -6.40 6.82 -1.77
N ILE A 126 -6.38 7.66 -0.74
CA ILE A 126 -6.34 7.27 0.67
C ILE A 126 -7.65 7.71 1.32
N GLU A 127 -8.30 6.81 2.06
CA GLU A 127 -9.49 7.07 2.86
C GLU A 127 -9.12 6.99 4.35
N VAL A 128 -9.40 8.05 5.10
CA VAL A 128 -9.27 8.10 6.56
C VAL A 128 -10.60 7.72 7.18
N PHE A 129 -10.69 6.58 7.85
CA PHE A 129 -11.98 6.00 8.25
C PHE A 129 -12.75 6.83 9.29
N GLU A 130 -12.03 7.47 10.22
CA GLU A 130 -12.67 8.25 11.29
C GLU A 130 -13.34 9.53 10.78
N THR A 131 -12.75 10.17 9.81
CA THR A 131 -13.22 11.46 9.28
C THR A 131 -13.98 11.32 7.98
N GLY A 132 -13.87 10.18 7.31
CA GLY A 132 -14.34 9.99 5.94
C GLY A 132 -13.62 10.85 4.90
N LYS A 133 -12.48 11.46 5.29
CA LYS A 133 -11.68 12.29 4.38
C LYS A 133 -11.00 11.41 3.34
N TYR A 134 -11.01 11.89 2.10
CA TYR A 134 -10.21 11.34 1.01
C TYR A 134 -9.05 12.25 0.68
N GLU A 135 -7.91 11.65 0.34
CA GLU A 135 -6.75 12.31 -0.24
C GLU A 135 -6.40 11.60 -1.57
N LEU A 136 -6.17 12.35 -2.64
CA LEU A 136 -5.90 11.82 -3.97
C LEU A 136 -4.56 12.34 -4.50
N TYR A 137 -3.67 11.44 -4.92
CA TYR A 137 -2.35 11.78 -5.43
C TYR A 137 -2.08 11.15 -6.80
N ASN A 138 -1.40 11.87 -7.69
CA ASN A 138 -0.78 11.27 -8.88
C ASN A 138 0.66 10.88 -8.55
N VAL A 139 0.86 9.68 -8.02
CA VAL A 139 2.15 9.23 -7.51
C VAL A 139 3.20 8.91 -8.60
N ARG A 140 2.84 9.03 -9.88
CA ARG A 140 3.80 9.00 -10.97
C ARG A 140 4.46 10.37 -11.18
N LYS A 141 3.69 11.47 -11.03
CA LYS A 141 4.17 12.83 -11.21
C LYS A 141 4.62 13.47 -9.90
N ASP A 142 4.03 13.05 -8.80
CA ASP A 142 4.25 13.54 -7.44
C ASP A 142 4.44 12.35 -6.49
N ILE A 143 5.64 11.75 -6.56
CA ILE A 143 6.00 10.61 -5.73
C ILE A 143 6.07 10.94 -4.23
N GLY A 144 6.25 12.21 -3.91
CA GLY A 144 6.28 12.74 -2.53
C GLY A 144 4.91 13.06 -1.97
N GLU A 145 3.83 12.92 -2.76
CA GLU A 145 2.45 13.15 -2.32
C GLU A 145 2.24 14.53 -1.66
N HIS A 146 2.81 15.55 -2.29
CA HIS A 146 2.74 16.95 -1.81
C HIS A 146 1.45 17.65 -2.25
N HIS A 147 0.83 17.20 -3.36
CA HIS A 147 -0.30 17.87 -3.99
C HIS A 147 -1.56 16.98 -3.94
N ASP A 148 -2.46 17.29 -3.00
CA ASP A 148 -3.75 16.60 -2.87
C ASP A 148 -4.73 17.09 -3.96
N LEU A 149 -5.07 16.19 -4.87
CA LEU A 149 -5.96 16.44 -6.02
C LEU A 149 -7.44 16.14 -5.70
N ALA A 150 -7.80 15.81 -4.46
CA ALA A 150 -9.16 15.35 -4.15
C ALA A 150 -10.22 16.40 -4.49
N SER A 151 -9.96 17.66 -4.23
CA SER A 151 -10.88 18.77 -4.57
C SER A 151 -10.94 19.06 -6.07
N GLU A 152 -9.85 18.83 -6.81
CA GLU A 152 -9.75 19.09 -8.25
C GLU A 152 -10.38 17.97 -9.09
N LYS A 153 -10.43 16.73 -8.56
CA LYS A 153 -10.86 15.53 -9.29
C LYS A 153 -11.94 14.72 -8.53
N PRO A 154 -13.08 15.36 -8.17
CA PRO A 154 -14.09 14.69 -7.34
C PRO A 154 -14.70 13.45 -7.99
N GLN A 155 -14.81 13.41 -9.32
CA GLN A 155 -15.32 12.24 -10.04
C GLN A 155 -14.37 11.04 -9.90
N LEU A 156 -13.05 11.25 -10.04
CA LEU A 156 -12.06 10.20 -9.85
C LEU A 156 -11.99 9.73 -8.40
N VAL A 157 -12.15 10.64 -7.44
CA VAL A 157 -12.29 10.28 -6.01
C VAL A 157 -13.48 9.33 -5.83
N GLY A 158 -14.64 9.65 -6.39
CA GLY A 158 -15.84 8.80 -6.32
C GLY A 158 -15.60 7.40 -6.90
N GLU A 159 -15.03 7.33 -8.12
CA GLU A 159 -14.71 6.05 -8.77
C GLU A 159 -13.77 5.18 -7.91
N LEU A 160 -12.66 5.75 -7.44
CA LEU A 160 -11.67 5.01 -6.66
C LEU A 160 -12.20 4.62 -5.28
N ALA A 161 -13.01 5.47 -4.64
CA ALA A 161 -13.67 5.17 -3.37
C ALA A 161 -14.65 3.99 -3.53
N ASP A 162 -15.45 3.96 -4.59
CA ASP A 162 -16.35 2.86 -4.88
C ASP A 162 -15.58 1.55 -5.15
N ASN A 163 -14.48 1.60 -5.90
CA ASN A 163 -13.60 0.44 -6.11
C ASN A 163 -13.04 -0.09 -4.79
N LEU A 164 -12.56 0.78 -3.91
CA LEU A 164 -12.04 0.42 -2.59
C LEU A 164 -13.13 -0.20 -1.70
N LYS A 165 -14.33 0.38 -1.71
CA LYS A 165 -15.49 -0.13 -0.97
C LYS A 165 -15.93 -1.51 -1.46
N GLN A 166 -16.00 -1.71 -2.78
CA GLN A 166 -16.33 -3.00 -3.38
C GLN A 166 -15.29 -4.07 -3.06
N TRP A 167 -13.99 -3.71 -3.13
CA TRP A 167 -12.92 -4.62 -2.74
C TRP A 167 -13.03 -5.04 -1.27
N ARG A 168 -13.25 -4.10 -0.34
CA ARG A 168 -13.48 -4.42 1.09
C ARG A 168 -14.64 -5.39 1.28
N LYS A 169 -15.74 -5.19 0.54
CA LYS A 169 -16.88 -6.09 0.61
C LYS A 169 -16.54 -7.50 0.11
N ARG A 170 -15.83 -7.62 -1.02
CA ARG A 170 -15.45 -8.91 -1.59
C ARG A 170 -14.45 -9.68 -0.74
N SER A 171 -13.49 -8.96 -0.14
CA SER A 171 -12.46 -9.55 0.73
C SER A 171 -12.93 -9.76 2.18
N ASN A 172 -14.17 -9.41 2.50
CA ASN A 172 -14.70 -9.43 3.86
C ASN A 172 -13.79 -8.67 4.85
N ALA A 173 -13.24 -7.54 4.43
CA ALA A 173 -12.31 -6.74 5.21
C ALA A 173 -12.99 -6.21 6.47
N ARG A 174 -12.39 -6.49 7.63
CA ARG A 174 -12.93 -6.04 8.92
C ARG A 174 -12.70 -4.55 9.10
N MET A 175 -13.77 -3.81 9.37
CA MET A 175 -13.71 -2.39 9.72
C MET A 175 -13.58 -2.21 11.22
N ALA A 176 -12.91 -1.11 11.63
CA ALA A 176 -12.93 -0.70 13.02
C ALA A 176 -14.36 -0.37 13.45
N VAL A 177 -14.72 -0.76 14.65
CA VAL A 177 -16.00 -0.41 15.29
C VAL A 177 -15.76 0.53 16.46
N LEU A 178 -16.71 1.43 16.70
CA LEU A 178 -16.64 2.33 17.84
C LEU A 178 -16.57 1.53 19.14
N ASN A 179 -15.57 1.85 19.97
CA ASN A 179 -15.51 1.33 21.33
C ASN A 179 -16.49 2.11 22.22
N GLN A 180 -17.65 1.53 22.48
CA GLN A 180 -18.68 2.15 23.33
C GLN A 180 -18.22 2.35 24.78
N ALA A 181 -17.20 1.61 25.24
CA ALA A 181 -16.62 1.75 26.57
C ALA A 181 -15.42 2.73 26.60
N TYR A 182 -15.16 3.45 25.50
CA TYR A 182 -14.08 4.43 25.45
C TYR A 182 -14.40 5.63 26.30
N ASP A 183 -13.53 5.91 27.28
CA ASP A 183 -13.57 7.12 28.11
C ASP A 183 -12.43 8.07 27.70
N PRO A 184 -12.72 9.20 27.05
CA PRO A 184 -11.69 10.19 26.66
C PRO A 184 -10.86 10.71 27.84
N ALA A 185 -11.44 10.76 29.06
CA ALA A 185 -10.73 11.20 30.27
C ALA A 185 -9.63 10.22 30.70
N SER A 186 -9.72 8.97 30.30
CA SER A 186 -8.71 7.94 30.61
C SER A 186 -7.42 8.10 29.81
N ASP A 187 -7.46 8.72 28.64
CA ASP A 187 -6.29 8.91 27.75
C ASP A 187 -5.29 9.94 28.31
N HIS A 188 -5.75 10.90 29.10
CA HIS A 188 -4.90 11.90 29.72
C HIS A 188 -4.00 11.33 30.83
N LYS A 189 -4.35 10.17 31.39
CA LYS A 189 -3.55 9.51 32.43
C LYS A 189 -2.32 8.76 31.88
N LYS A 190 -2.35 8.31 30.63
CA LYS A 190 -1.23 7.58 29.99
C LYS A 190 -0.10 8.47 29.48
N LYS A 191 -0.31 9.77 29.35
CA LYS A 191 0.71 10.74 28.88
C LYS A 191 1.58 11.33 29.99
N LYS A 192 1.39 10.94 31.26
CA LYS A 192 2.10 11.47 32.43
C LYS A 192 3.04 10.47 33.13
N ASN A 193 3.29 9.29 32.56
CA ASN A 193 4.26 8.32 33.09
C ASN A 193 5.39 8.08 32.09
#